data_277ec153820609ee860e0ccec779c465
#
_entry.id   277ec153820609ee860e0ccec779c465
#
_cell.length_a   1.000
_cell.length_b   1.000
_cell.length_c   1.000
_cell.angle_alpha   90.00
_cell.angle_beta   90.00
_cell.angle_gamma   90.00
#
_symmetry.space_group_name_H-M   'P 1'
#
loop_
_entity.id
_entity.type
_entity.pdbx_description
1 polymer ?
#
loop_
_entity_poly.entity_id
_entity_poly.type
_entity_poly.pdbx_seq_one_letter_code
_entity_poly.pdbx_strand_id
1 'polypeptide(L)'
;NKLEYAKKLGFDVVDTSVDDLPAQVKKIIGIDGADVTFEAVGSNEAIASAIESTGALGSIVLVGNPSTDLILPKNIYWSILRKQITVKGSWNSSYNSRVNDWKKALEVFEHSDVNFADLITHTFTIEENEKAFSAIRNTGEFTLKVMFTFDD
;
A
#
# COMPACT_ATOMS: atom_id res chain seq x y z
N ASN A 1 -3.18 -1.03 16.99
CA ASN A 1 -3.65 -1.51 15.71
C ASN A 1 -2.73 -0.98 14.59
N LYS A 2 -3.11 -1.11 13.29
CA LYS A 2 -2.21 -0.81 12.15
C LYS A 2 -1.77 0.65 12.10
N LEU A 3 -2.66 1.60 12.37
CA LEU A 3 -2.32 3.03 12.40
C LEU A 3 -1.31 3.35 13.52
N GLU A 4 -1.53 2.81 14.71
CA GLU A 4 -0.59 3.00 15.83
C GLU A 4 0.78 2.38 15.56
N TYR A 5 0.79 1.24 14.86
CA TYR A 5 2.04 0.62 14.44
C TYR A 5 2.80 1.48 13.42
N ALA A 6 2.10 1.99 12.41
CA ALA A 6 2.71 2.89 11.43
C ALA A 6 3.26 4.17 12.08
N LYS A 7 2.55 4.77 13.06
CA LYS A 7 3.05 5.89 13.84
C LYS A 7 4.33 5.56 14.61
N LYS A 8 4.42 4.36 15.21
CA LYS A 8 5.64 3.91 15.90
C LYS A 8 6.84 3.78 14.96
N LEU A 9 6.59 3.47 13.70
CA LEU A 9 7.61 3.42 12.65
C LEU A 9 7.98 4.82 12.11
N GLY A 10 7.37 5.90 12.63
CA GLY A 10 7.67 7.27 12.24
C GLY A 10 6.89 7.78 11.02
N PHE A 11 5.84 7.09 10.59
CA PHE A 11 5.00 7.54 9.48
C PHE A 11 3.86 8.44 9.97
N ASP A 12 3.56 9.48 9.19
CA ASP A 12 2.30 10.18 9.32
C ASP A 12 1.15 9.27 8.87
N VAL A 13 0.06 9.28 9.62
CA VAL A 13 -1.08 8.41 9.34
C VAL A 13 -2.38 9.19 9.29
N VAL A 14 -3.30 8.74 8.47
CA VAL A 14 -4.66 9.28 8.36
C VAL A 14 -5.66 8.15 8.59
N ASP A 15 -6.57 8.35 9.52
CA ASP A 15 -7.70 7.44 9.74
C ASP A 15 -8.84 7.82 8.79
N THR A 16 -8.96 7.11 7.69
CA THR A 16 -9.97 7.37 6.66
C THR A 16 -11.40 7.01 7.08
N SER A 17 -11.60 6.43 8.26
CA SER A 17 -12.93 6.20 8.83
C SER A 17 -13.55 7.48 9.42
N VAL A 18 -12.72 8.47 9.75
CA VAL A 18 -13.14 9.73 10.39
C VAL A 18 -12.66 10.98 9.65
N ASP A 19 -11.62 10.85 8.83
CA ASP A 19 -10.95 11.95 8.15
C ASP A 19 -11.06 11.85 6.63
N ASP A 20 -11.15 12.99 5.97
CA ASP A 20 -10.99 13.11 4.52
C ASP A 20 -9.50 13.02 4.15
N LEU A 21 -9.11 11.94 3.48
CA LEU A 21 -7.71 11.66 3.17
C LEU A 21 -7.03 12.79 2.36
N PRO A 22 -7.60 13.28 1.23
CA PRO A 22 -6.98 14.35 0.47
C PRO A 22 -6.77 15.64 1.27
N ALA A 23 -7.71 15.98 2.15
CA ALA A 23 -7.59 17.15 3.01
C ALA A 23 -6.48 16.98 4.06
N GLN A 24 -6.35 15.79 4.65
CA GLN A 24 -5.29 15.52 5.63
C GLN A 24 -3.91 15.46 4.98
N VAL A 25 -3.78 14.85 3.80
CA VAL A 25 -2.53 14.84 3.03
C VAL A 25 -2.06 16.29 2.79
N LYS A 26 -2.94 17.18 2.35
CA LYS A 26 -2.61 18.61 2.15
C LYS A 26 -2.14 19.31 3.43
N LYS A 27 -2.67 18.94 4.59
CA LYS A 27 -2.20 19.49 5.88
C LYS A 27 -0.82 19.00 6.26
N ILE A 28 -0.51 17.72 5.97
CA ILE A 28 0.75 17.08 6.34
C ILE A 28 1.89 17.54 5.45
N ILE A 29 1.69 17.49 4.12
CA ILE A 29 2.76 17.73 3.14
C ILE A 29 2.64 19.03 2.36
N GLY A 30 1.60 19.81 2.58
CA GLY A 30 1.32 21.08 1.91
C GLY A 30 0.23 20.99 0.86
N ILE A 31 -0.13 22.16 0.31
CA ILE A 31 -1.29 22.34 -0.57
C ILE A 31 -1.16 21.66 -1.94
N ASP A 32 0.06 21.41 -2.39
CA ASP A 32 0.31 20.90 -3.74
C ASP A 32 0.01 19.40 -3.87
N GLY A 33 -0.03 18.68 -2.75
CA GLY A 33 -0.27 17.24 -2.71
C GLY A 33 1.02 16.42 -2.88
N ALA A 34 0.89 15.11 -2.94
CA ALA A 34 2.02 14.19 -3.01
C ALA A 34 2.64 14.12 -4.41
N ASP A 35 3.98 14.08 -4.49
CA ASP A 35 4.70 13.84 -5.76
C ASP A 35 4.46 12.42 -6.28
N VAL A 36 4.39 11.45 -5.37
CA VAL A 36 4.12 10.03 -5.70
C VAL A 36 3.09 9.46 -4.74
N THR A 37 2.08 8.80 -5.28
CA THR A 37 1.04 8.10 -4.52
C THR A 37 1.00 6.63 -4.92
N PHE A 38 0.94 5.74 -3.93
CA PHE A 38 0.70 4.30 -4.14
C PHE A 38 -0.73 3.96 -3.74
N GLU A 39 -1.50 3.46 -4.68
CA GLU A 39 -2.83 2.93 -4.42
C GLU A 39 -2.72 1.41 -4.30
N ALA A 40 -3.05 0.86 -3.12
CA ALA A 40 -2.82 -0.55 -2.79
C ALA A 40 -4.09 -1.27 -2.27
N VAL A 41 -5.27 -0.71 -2.49
CA VAL A 41 -6.56 -1.26 -2.05
C VAL A 41 -7.37 -1.81 -3.22
N GLY A 42 -7.45 -1.05 -4.33
CA GLY A 42 -8.20 -1.42 -5.53
C GLY A 42 -9.69 -1.09 -5.46
N SER A 43 -10.12 -0.14 -4.62
CA SER A 43 -11.51 0.33 -4.61
C SER A 43 -11.69 1.65 -5.35
N ASN A 44 -12.93 1.97 -5.75
CA ASN A 44 -13.26 3.25 -6.38
C ASN A 44 -12.85 4.44 -5.50
N GLU A 45 -13.12 4.33 -4.19
CA GLU A 45 -12.83 5.37 -3.20
C GLU A 45 -11.32 5.54 -3.01
N ALA A 46 -10.57 4.45 -2.95
CA ALA A 46 -9.12 4.49 -2.78
C ALA A 46 -8.44 5.10 -4.01
N ILE A 47 -8.88 4.74 -5.22
CA ILE A 47 -8.37 5.32 -6.46
C ILE A 47 -8.72 6.80 -6.56
N ALA A 48 -9.95 7.20 -6.23
CA ALA A 48 -10.34 8.60 -6.22
C ALA A 48 -9.51 9.41 -5.22
N SER A 49 -9.36 8.91 -3.99
CA SER A 49 -8.54 9.53 -2.95
C SER A 49 -7.06 9.65 -3.35
N ALA A 50 -6.51 8.63 -4.00
CA ALA A 50 -5.14 8.68 -4.52
C ALA A 50 -4.98 9.80 -5.58
N ILE A 51 -5.93 9.92 -6.53
CA ILE A 51 -5.91 10.96 -7.56
C ILE A 51 -6.04 12.36 -6.93
N GLU A 52 -6.91 12.53 -5.94
CA GLU A 52 -7.11 13.81 -5.27
C GLU A 52 -5.92 14.21 -4.40
N SER A 53 -5.25 13.24 -3.77
CA SER A 53 -4.06 13.44 -2.93
C SER A 53 -2.79 13.70 -3.74
N THR A 54 -2.73 13.27 -4.99
CA THR A 54 -1.56 13.49 -5.85
C THR A 54 -1.50 14.94 -6.32
N GLY A 55 -0.33 15.55 -6.26
CA GLY A 55 -0.06 16.91 -6.72
C GLY A 55 -0.03 17.05 -8.24
N ALA A 56 0.11 18.29 -8.72
CA ALA A 56 0.29 18.56 -10.14
C ALA A 56 1.64 17.98 -10.63
N LEU A 57 1.63 17.37 -11.83
CA LEU A 57 2.75 16.63 -12.42
C LEU A 57 3.22 15.41 -11.61
N GLY A 58 2.49 15.03 -10.57
CA GLY A 58 2.78 13.87 -9.74
C GLY A 58 2.50 12.54 -10.44
N SER A 59 2.80 11.46 -9.76
CA SER A 59 2.64 10.10 -10.27
C SER A 59 1.81 9.23 -9.33
N ILE A 60 0.96 8.39 -9.90
CA ILE A 60 0.22 7.36 -9.16
C ILE A 60 0.68 6.00 -9.63
N VAL A 61 1.02 5.12 -8.68
CA VAL A 61 1.30 3.72 -8.93
C VAL A 61 0.12 2.89 -8.42
N LEU A 62 -0.59 2.24 -9.34
CA LEU A 62 -1.69 1.35 -9.03
C LEU A 62 -1.16 -0.06 -8.75
N VAL A 63 -1.32 -0.52 -7.52
CA VAL A 63 -0.89 -1.84 -7.02
C VAL A 63 -2.11 -2.64 -6.55
N GLY A 64 -3.16 -1.95 -6.08
CA GLY A 64 -4.40 -2.56 -5.61
C GLY A 64 -5.11 -3.33 -6.71
N ASN A 65 -5.60 -4.54 -6.38
CA ASN A 65 -6.30 -5.39 -7.32
C ASN A 65 -7.82 -5.25 -7.12
N PRO A 66 -8.56 -4.66 -8.06
CA PRO A 66 -9.98 -4.44 -7.91
C PRO A 66 -10.76 -5.77 -7.93
N SER A 67 -11.74 -5.88 -7.04
CA SER A 67 -12.67 -7.03 -6.99
C SER A 67 -13.98 -6.80 -7.74
N THR A 68 -14.22 -5.55 -8.18
CA THR A 68 -15.42 -5.13 -8.91
C THR A 68 -15.04 -4.15 -10.02
N ASP A 69 -15.99 -3.80 -10.87
CA ASP A 69 -15.80 -2.76 -11.89
C ASP A 69 -15.43 -1.42 -11.25
N LEU A 70 -14.47 -0.75 -11.86
CA LEU A 70 -14.03 0.58 -11.44
C LEU A 70 -14.85 1.65 -12.15
N ILE A 71 -15.50 2.51 -11.37
CA ILE A 71 -16.27 3.65 -11.86
C ILE A 71 -15.60 4.94 -11.38
N LEU A 72 -15.04 5.67 -12.30
CA LEU A 72 -14.37 6.93 -11.99
C LEU A 72 -15.29 8.11 -12.27
N PRO A 73 -15.70 8.89 -11.25
CA PRO A 73 -16.49 10.09 -11.44
C PRO A 73 -15.80 11.09 -12.38
N LYS A 74 -16.56 11.82 -13.17
CA LYS A 74 -16.06 12.78 -14.17
C LYS A 74 -15.08 13.80 -13.57
N ASN A 75 -15.38 14.34 -12.39
CA ASN A 75 -14.52 15.31 -11.71
C ASN A 75 -13.16 14.70 -11.30
N ILE A 76 -13.14 13.44 -10.88
CA ILE A 76 -11.91 12.71 -10.52
C ILE A 76 -11.07 12.45 -11.77
N TYR A 77 -11.69 11.99 -12.87
CA TYR A 77 -10.99 11.85 -14.15
C TYR A 77 -10.38 13.19 -14.63
N TRP A 78 -11.13 14.29 -14.50
CA TRP A 78 -10.64 15.62 -14.85
C TRP A 78 -9.46 16.06 -13.98
N SER A 79 -9.37 15.60 -12.75
CA SER A 79 -8.20 15.87 -11.91
C SER A 79 -6.92 15.28 -12.50
N ILE A 80 -6.99 14.09 -13.10
CA ILE A 80 -5.85 13.47 -13.80
C ILE A 80 -5.38 14.41 -14.92
N LEU A 81 -6.30 14.92 -15.76
CA LEU A 81 -5.99 15.78 -16.88
C LEU A 81 -5.44 17.13 -16.43
N ARG A 82 -6.13 17.81 -15.51
CA ARG A 82 -5.77 19.15 -15.05
C ARG A 82 -4.46 19.21 -14.29
N LYS A 83 -4.18 18.16 -13.49
CA LYS A 83 -2.93 18.04 -12.75
C LYS A 83 -1.81 17.39 -13.58
N GLN A 84 -2.11 16.92 -14.79
CA GLN A 84 -1.16 16.19 -15.67
C GLN A 84 -0.51 15.01 -14.95
N ILE A 85 -1.32 14.22 -14.24
CA ILE A 85 -0.86 13.09 -13.43
C ILE A 85 -0.40 11.95 -14.33
N THR A 86 0.75 11.36 -14.02
CA THR A 86 1.19 10.10 -14.61
C THR A 86 0.58 8.93 -13.85
N VAL A 87 -0.16 8.06 -14.53
CA VAL A 87 -0.74 6.84 -13.94
C VAL A 87 0.01 5.63 -14.47
N LYS A 88 0.54 4.81 -13.55
CA LYS A 88 1.31 3.61 -13.86
C LYS A 88 0.73 2.39 -13.11
N GLY A 89 0.45 1.31 -13.83
CA GLY A 89 0.13 0.03 -13.23
C GLY A 89 1.39 -0.73 -12.79
N SER A 90 1.27 -1.47 -11.69
CA SER A 90 2.27 -2.43 -11.24
C SER A 90 1.59 -3.78 -11.03
N TRP A 91 2.17 -4.85 -11.59
CA TRP A 91 1.62 -6.19 -11.52
C TRP A 91 2.67 -7.20 -11.12
N ASN A 92 2.50 -7.81 -9.95
CA ASN A 92 3.39 -8.85 -9.44
C ASN A 92 4.89 -8.50 -9.52
N SER A 93 5.73 -9.51 -9.60
CA SER A 93 7.16 -9.41 -9.84
C SER A 93 7.51 -9.84 -11.27
N SER A 94 8.41 -9.10 -11.90
CA SER A 94 8.91 -9.43 -13.22
C SER A 94 10.21 -10.21 -13.11
N TYR A 95 10.29 -11.30 -13.86
CA TYR A 95 11.52 -12.09 -14.01
C TYR A 95 11.75 -12.44 -15.49
N ASN A 96 12.69 -11.76 -16.10
CA ASN A 96 13.09 -12.00 -17.48
C ASN A 96 14.54 -11.52 -17.71
N SER A 97 15.04 -11.62 -18.93
CA SER A 97 16.41 -11.24 -19.27
C SER A 97 16.78 -9.77 -19.00
N ARG A 98 15.80 -8.88 -18.85
CA ARG A 98 15.99 -7.42 -18.62
C ARG A 98 15.66 -6.99 -17.22
N VAL A 99 14.75 -7.69 -16.56
CA VAL A 99 14.21 -7.29 -15.24
C VAL A 99 14.20 -8.52 -14.33
N ASN A 100 14.75 -8.35 -13.13
CA ASN A 100 14.70 -9.32 -12.05
C ASN A 100 14.32 -8.61 -10.75
N ASP A 101 13.02 -8.55 -10.49
CA ASP A 101 12.50 -7.84 -9.31
C ASP A 101 12.81 -8.60 -8.02
N TRP A 102 12.98 -9.92 -8.07
CA TRP A 102 13.41 -10.70 -6.92
C TRP A 102 14.82 -10.31 -6.44
N LYS A 103 15.75 -10.17 -7.39
CA LYS A 103 17.11 -9.71 -7.07
C LYS A 103 17.07 -8.30 -6.47
N LYS A 104 16.32 -7.39 -7.06
CA LYS A 104 16.17 -6.02 -6.54
C LYS A 104 15.56 -6.00 -5.13
N ALA A 105 14.56 -6.85 -4.86
CA ALA A 105 13.99 -6.95 -3.53
C ALA A 105 15.02 -7.44 -2.50
N LEU A 106 15.84 -8.44 -2.84
CA LEU A 106 16.93 -8.89 -1.97
C LEU A 106 17.97 -7.80 -1.73
N GLU A 107 18.36 -7.06 -2.77
CA GLU A 107 19.26 -5.92 -2.64
C GLU A 107 18.69 -4.84 -1.70
N VAL A 108 17.39 -4.60 -1.74
CA VAL A 108 16.72 -3.68 -0.79
C VAL A 108 16.77 -4.23 0.63
N PHE A 109 16.55 -5.53 0.84
CA PHE A 109 16.64 -6.15 2.16
C PHE A 109 18.07 -6.07 2.75
N GLU A 110 19.09 -6.23 1.91
CA GLU A 110 20.49 -6.20 2.32
C GLU A 110 21.00 -4.79 2.66
N HIS A 111 20.48 -3.75 2.00
CA HIS A 111 21.02 -2.40 2.09
C HIS A 111 20.06 -1.39 2.75
N SER A 112 18.89 -1.83 3.19
CA SER A 112 17.90 -0.98 3.85
C SER A 112 18.13 -0.94 5.36
N ASP A 113 17.97 0.23 5.96
CA ASP A 113 17.93 0.38 7.42
C ASP A 113 16.61 -0.13 8.02
N VAL A 114 15.66 -0.55 7.18
CA VAL A 114 14.36 -1.09 7.62
C VAL A 114 14.50 -2.55 7.98
N ASN A 115 14.16 -2.90 9.21
CA ASN A 115 14.04 -4.30 9.63
C ASN A 115 12.69 -4.87 9.17
N PHE A 116 12.66 -5.52 8.03
CA PHE A 116 11.43 -6.12 7.49
C PHE A 116 10.86 -7.25 8.34
N ALA A 117 11.68 -7.88 9.20
CA ALA A 117 11.21 -8.90 10.14
C ALA A 117 10.21 -8.34 11.15
N ASP A 118 10.27 -7.04 11.47
CA ASP A 118 9.32 -6.38 12.36
C ASP A 118 7.87 -6.36 11.80
N LEU A 119 7.71 -6.59 10.51
CA LEU A 119 6.39 -6.73 9.88
C LEU A 119 5.76 -8.11 10.13
N ILE A 120 6.56 -9.12 10.54
CA ILE A 120 6.06 -10.47 10.80
C ILE A 120 5.45 -10.49 12.20
N THR A 121 4.13 -10.58 12.25
CA THR A 121 3.37 -10.61 13.52
C THR A 121 3.11 -12.02 14.03
N HIS A 122 3.06 -13.00 13.14
CA HIS A 122 2.75 -14.38 13.48
C HIS A 122 3.58 -15.33 12.62
N THR A 123 4.08 -16.39 13.27
CA THR A 123 4.73 -17.51 12.61
C THR A 123 4.05 -18.81 13.02
N PHE A 124 3.88 -19.73 12.08
CA PHE A 124 3.24 -21.03 12.28
C PHE A 124 4.04 -22.10 11.53
N THR A 125 3.93 -23.34 11.99
CA THR A 125 4.37 -24.48 11.17
C THR A 125 3.32 -24.80 10.10
N ILE A 126 3.65 -25.59 9.10
CA ILE A 126 2.70 -25.93 8.04
C ILE A 126 1.51 -26.76 8.57
N GLU A 127 1.72 -27.55 9.63
CA GLU A 127 0.68 -28.33 10.31
C GLU A 127 -0.34 -27.42 11.01
N GLU A 128 0.05 -26.19 11.36
CA GLU A 128 -0.81 -25.19 12.01
C GLU A 128 -1.53 -24.29 11.01
N ASN A 129 -1.64 -24.69 9.72
CA ASN A 129 -2.22 -23.87 8.67
C ASN A 129 -3.61 -23.32 9.00
N GLU A 130 -4.49 -24.09 9.65
CA GLU A 130 -5.81 -23.61 10.05
C GLU A 130 -5.74 -22.44 11.05
N LYS A 131 -4.80 -22.48 12.00
CA LYS A 131 -4.57 -21.38 12.94
C LYS A 131 -4.04 -20.15 12.21
N ALA A 132 -3.10 -20.34 11.27
CA ALA A 132 -2.54 -19.25 10.46
C ALA A 132 -3.63 -18.52 9.66
N PHE A 133 -4.49 -19.25 8.97
CA PHE A 133 -5.61 -18.66 8.25
C PHE A 133 -6.67 -18.06 9.16
N SER A 134 -6.86 -18.62 10.35
CA SER A 134 -7.76 -18.04 11.37
C SER A 134 -7.22 -16.70 11.87
N ALA A 135 -5.92 -16.57 12.13
CA ALA A 135 -5.29 -15.33 12.55
C ALA A 135 -5.46 -14.20 11.51
N ILE A 136 -5.34 -14.53 10.21
CA ILE A 136 -5.58 -13.55 9.12
C ILE A 136 -7.04 -13.06 9.09
N ARG A 137 -8.00 -13.97 9.37
CA ARG A 137 -9.43 -13.64 9.34
C ARG A 137 -9.94 -12.97 10.60
N ASN A 138 -9.22 -13.11 11.71
CA ASN A 138 -9.60 -12.53 12.99
C ASN A 138 -9.29 -11.02 13.01
N THR A 139 -10.32 -10.19 12.83
CA THR A 139 -10.20 -8.73 12.83
C THR A 139 -9.99 -8.13 14.23
N GLY A 140 -10.13 -8.91 15.29
CA GLY A 140 -9.93 -8.46 16.68
C GLY A 140 -8.47 -8.46 17.11
N GLU A 141 -7.58 -9.10 16.36
CA GLU A 141 -6.16 -9.20 16.66
C GLU A 141 -5.31 -8.41 15.67
N PHE A 142 -4.22 -7.81 16.17
CA PHE A 142 -3.31 -7.05 15.32
C PHE A 142 -2.48 -8.01 14.46
N THR A 143 -2.78 -8.05 13.16
CA THR A 143 -2.11 -8.92 12.19
C THR A 143 -1.63 -8.11 11.00
N LEU A 144 -0.33 -8.21 10.68
CA LEU A 144 0.29 -7.63 9.48
C LEU A 144 0.72 -8.72 8.50
N LYS A 145 1.76 -9.47 8.87
CA LYS A 145 2.30 -10.57 8.07
C LYS A 145 2.26 -11.86 8.87
N VAL A 146 1.64 -12.87 8.29
CA VAL A 146 1.66 -14.25 8.79
C VAL A 146 2.58 -15.07 7.92
N MET A 147 3.52 -15.79 8.52
CA MET A 147 4.52 -16.59 7.82
C MET A 147 4.47 -18.03 8.30
N PHE A 148 4.79 -18.96 7.42
CA PHE A 148 5.10 -20.34 7.80
C PHE A 148 6.61 -20.51 7.98
N THR A 149 6.99 -21.23 9.04
CA THR A 149 8.36 -21.68 9.26
C THR A 149 8.45 -23.16 8.91
N PHE A 150 9.58 -23.53 8.38
CA PHE A 150 9.92 -24.90 8.06
C PHE A 150 11.19 -25.21 8.87
N ASP A 151 11.05 -26.03 9.91
CA ASP A 151 12.20 -26.51 10.67
C ASP A 151 12.89 -27.59 9.81
N ASP A 152 14.21 -27.47 9.67
CA ASP A 152 15.06 -28.48 9.00
C ASP A 152 15.21 -29.73 9.88
#